data_ecc6624bf4c43a05f9dc40da1e1d006d
#
_entry.id   ecc6624bf4c43a05f9dc40da1e1d006d
#
_cell.length_a   1.000
_cell.length_b   1.000
_cell.length_c   1.000
_cell.angle_alpha   90.00
_cell.angle_beta   90.00
_cell.angle_gamma   90.00
#
_symmetry.space_group_name_H-M   'P 1'
#
loop_
_entity.id
_entity.type
_entity.pdbx_description
1 polymer ?
#
loop_
_entity_poly.entity_id
_entity_poly.type
_entity_poly.pdbx_seq_one_letter_code
_entity_poly.pdbx_strand_id
1 'polypeptide(L)'
;MKPQSAKAKGRKLQQWVRDQLIEHRDIHPEDIESRSMGAGGEDLIMARDARQKFPYSIECKNQEKLNIWDAYAQAQANSGDHEPIVFIKKNGKKPLAVVDAEHFINHL
;
A
#
# COMPACT_ATOMS: atom_id res chain seq x y z
N MET A 1 -28.92 -1.85 -3.40
CA MET A 1 -27.68 -1.08 -3.22
C MET A 1 -26.64 -1.55 -4.23
N LYS A 2 -26.06 -0.62 -4.97
CA LYS A 2 -25.04 -0.97 -5.96
C LYS A 2 -23.74 -1.31 -5.25
N PRO A 3 -23.02 -2.37 -5.66
CA PRO A 3 -21.71 -2.63 -5.09
C PRO A 3 -20.72 -1.51 -5.46
N GLN A 4 -19.75 -1.31 -4.58
CA GLN A 4 -18.68 -0.36 -4.83
C GLN A 4 -17.84 -0.83 -6.02
N SER A 5 -17.42 0.09 -6.89
CA SER A 5 -16.54 -0.25 -8.00
C SER A 5 -15.17 -0.67 -7.48
N ALA A 6 -14.42 -1.44 -8.30
CA ALA A 6 -13.06 -1.84 -7.97
C ALA A 6 -12.16 -0.63 -7.72
N LYS A 7 -12.30 0.43 -8.53
CA LYS A 7 -11.53 1.66 -8.36
C LYS A 7 -11.83 2.35 -7.03
N ALA A 8 -13.11 2.42 -6.66
CA ALA A 8 -13.52 3.04 -5.39
C ALA A 8 -12.98 2.27 -4.19
N LYS A 9 -13.04 0.94 -4.24
CA LYS A 9 -12.50 0.07 -3.17
C LYS A 9 -10.99 0.24 -3.05
N GLY A 10 -10.28 0.28 -4.17
CA GLY A 10 -8.83 0.48 -4.17
C GLY A 10 -8.44 1.83 -3.59
N ARG A 11 -9.12 2.89 -4.01
CA ARG A 11 -8.86 4.25 -3.49
C ARG A 11 -9.13 4.32 -1.99
N LYS A 12 -10.19 3.68 -1.53
CA LYS A 12 -10.54 3.67 -0.11
C LYS A 12 -9.43 3.02 0.72
N LEU A 13 -8.87 1.91 0.26
CA LEU A 13 -7.76 1.27 0.95
C LEU A 13 -6.51 2.15 0.93
N GLN A 14 -6.18 2.76 -0.21
CA GLN A 14 -5.04 3.68 -0.30
C GLN A 14 -5.18 4.84 0.70
N GLN A 15 -6.37 5.44 0.80
CA GLN A 15 -6.61 6.52 1.75
C GLN A 15 -6.49 6.04 3.19
N TRP A 16 -6.99 4.83 3.48
CA TRP A 16 -6.88 4.27 4.82
C TRP A 16 -5.42 4.07 5.22
N VAL A 17 -4.61 3.49 4.32
CA VAL A 17 -3.17 3.28 4.58
C VAL A 17 -2.46 4.63 4.79
N ARG A 18 -2.75 5.61 3.93
CA ARG A 18 -2.20 6.96 4.06
C ARG A 18 -2.49 7.54 5.44
N ASP A 19 -3.75 7.46 5.87
CA ASP A 19 -4.17 8.02 7.16
C ASP A 19 -3.48 7.31 8.33
N GLN A 20 -3.32 6.00 8.26
CA GLN A 20 -2.60 5.23 9.28
C GLN A 20 -1.14 5.66 9.40
N LEU A 21 -0.48 5.88 8.27
CA LEU A 21 0.92 6.29 8.26
C LEU A 21 1.09 7.72 8.80
N ILE A 22 0.17 8.62 8.47
CA ILE A 22 0.17 9.97 9.02
C ILE A 22 0.02 9.93 10.54
N GLU A 23 -0.94 9.15 11.03
CA GLU A 23 -1.25 9.10 12.45
C GLU A 23 -0.20 8.37 13.28
N HIS A 24 0.30 7.23 12.78
CA HIS A 24 1.12 6.33 13.57
C HIS A 24 2.61 6.35 13.24
N ARG A 25 2.99 6.91 12.09
CA ARG A 25 4.40 7.00 11.68
C ARG A 25 4.91 8.44 11.60
N ASP A 26 4.12 9.37 12.08
CA ASP A 26 4.50 10.79 12.15
C ASP A 26 4.87 11.37 10.77
N ILE A 27 4.13 10.95 9.74
CA ILE A 27 4.33 11.45 8.38
C ILE A 27 3.43 12.66 8.17
N HIS A 28 4.02 13.76 7.68
CA HIS A 28 3.26 14.98 7.40
C HIS A 28 2.28 14.71 6.25
N PRO A 29 1.02 15.18 6.36
CA PRO A 29 0.02 14.95 5.31
C PRO A 29 0.44 15.42 3.91
N GLU A 30 1.27 16.45 3.81
CA GLU A 30 1.77 16.95 2.53
C GLU A 30 2.86 16.08 1.92
N ASP A 31 3.43 15.15 2.70
CA ASP A 31 4.54 14.31 2.26
C ASP A 31 4.09 12.96 1.71
N ILE A 32 2.80 12.68 1.72
CA ILE A 32 2.26 11.41 1.23
C ILE A 32 0.92 11.64 0.53
N GLU A 33 0.79 11.09 -0.68
CA GLU A 33 -0.47 11.19 -1.42
C GLU A 33 -0.79 9.90 -2.17
N SER A 34 -2.07 9.69 -2.37
CA SER A 34 -2.57 8.54 -3.13
C SER A 34 -2.38 8.81 -4.63
N ARG A 35 -1.77 7.85 -5.33
CA ARG A 35 -1.63 7.92 -6.78
C ARG A 35 -2.99 7.68 -7.45
N SER A 36 -3.23 8.36 -8.55
CA SER A 36 -4.46 8.17 -9.33
C SER A 36 -4.58 6.70 -9.77
N MET A 37 -5.79 6.17 -9.67
CA MET A 37 -6.08 4.80 -10.08
C MET A 37 -5.78 4.62 -11.57
N GLY A 38 -5.05 3.54 -11.90
CA GLY A 38 -4.65 3.26 -13.27
C GLY A 38 -3.32 3.85 -13.68
N ALA A 39 -2.73 4.73 -12.87
CA ALA A 39 -1.38 5.21 -13.10
C ALA A 39 -0.36 4.13 -12.74
N GLY A 40 0.76 4.08 -13.44
CA GLY A 40 1.82 3.11 -13.14
C GLY A 40 2.60 3.48 -11.89
N GLY A 41 3.37 2.54 -11.36
CA GLY A 41 4.19 2.74 -10.19
C GLY A 41 3.50 2.41 -8.88
N GLU A 42 4.08 2.82 -7.77
CA GLU A 42 3.54 2.56 -6.44
C GLU A 42 2.23 3.33 -6.21
N ASP A 43 1.39 2.82 -5.32
CA ASP A 43 0.05 3.38 -5.08
C ASP A 43 0.06 4.61 -4.17
N LEU A 44 1.06 4.75 -3.31
CA LEU A 44 1.24 5.93 -2.49
C LEU A 44 2.57 6.59 -2.84
N ILE A 45 2.52 7.88 -3.11
CA ILE A 45 3.70 8.66 -3.47
C ILE A 45 4.17 9.37 -2.20
N MET A 46 5.43 9.17 -1.83
CA MET A 46 5.98 9.72 -0.61
C MET A 46 7.16 10.66 -0.91
N ALA A 47 7.17 11.81 -0.23
CA ALA A 47 8.31 12.71 -0.24
C ALA A 47 9.47 12.07 0.56
N ARG A 48 10.65 12.66 0.45
CA ARG A 48 11.88 12.14 1.05
C ARG A 48 11.75 11.87 2.55
N ASP A 49 11.17 12.82 3.30
CA ASP A 49 11.03 12.66 4.75
C ASP A 49 10.11 11.51 5.12
N ALA A 50 9.01 11.34 4.37
CA ALA A 50 8.09 10.23 4.58
C ALA A 50 8.78 8.90 4.29
N ARG A 51 9.57 8.82 3.22
CA ARG A 51 10.33 7.62 2.88
C ARG A 51 11.33 7.22 3.95
N GLN A 52 11.91 8.18 4.64
CA GLN A 52 12.82 7.88 5.75
C GLN A 52 12.08 7.28 6.93
N LYS A 53 10.85 7.70 7.16
CA LYS A 53 10.01 7.19 8.25
C LYS A 53 9.35 5.86 7.91
N PHE A 54 9.08 5.62 6.63
CA PHE A 54 8.47 4.39 6.15
C PHE A 54 9.08 4.02 4.79
N PRO A 55 10.23 3.34 4.78
CA PRO A 55 11.03 3.16 3.55
C PRO A 55 10.51 2.02 2.66
N TYR A 56 9.22 2.04 2.36
CA TYR A 56 8.57 0.98 1.58
C TYR A 56 7.92 1.56 0.33
N SER A 57 7.90 0.75 -0.72
CA SER A 57 7.07 1.01 -1.90
C SER A 57 5.73 0.32 -1.69
N ILE A 58 4.66 1.08 -1.68
CA ILE A 58 3.35 0.60 -1.22
C ILE A 58 2.45 0.24 -2.39
N GLU A 59 1.92 -0.98 -2.36
CA GLU A 59 0.88 -1.46 -3.26
C GLU A 59 -0.35 -1.81 -2.43
N CYS A 60 -1.55 -1.46 -2.93
CA CYS A 60 -2.81 -1.72 -2.22
C CYS A 60 -3.74 -2.54 -3.11
N LYS A 61 -4.27 -3.64 -2.58
CA LYS A 61 -5.19 -4.53 -3.28
C LYS A 61 -6.42 -4.78 -2.43
N ASN A 62 -7.56 -4.25 -2.86
CA ASN A 62 -8.84 -4.43 -2.18
C ASN A 62 -9.77 -5.22 -3.10
N GLN A 63 -9.68 -6.54 -3.05
CA GLN A 63 -10.37 -7.46 -3.97
C GLN A 63 -10.82 -8.70 -3.22
N GLU A 64 -11.96 -9.27 -3.65
CA GLU A 64 -12.48 -10.51 -3.04
C GLU A 64 -11.64 -11.73 -3.39
N LYS A 65 -11.15 -11.79 -4.61
CA LYS A 65 -10.25 -12.87 -5.06
C LYS A 65 -8.92 -12.24 -5.42
N LEU A 66 -7.88 -12.60 -4.70
CA LEU A 66 -6.56 -12.02 -4.88
C LEU A 66 -5.50 -13.11 -4.87
N ASN A 67 -4.70 -13.15 -5.93
CA ASN A 67 -3.48 -13.94 -5.91
C ASN A 67 -2.39 -13.08 -5.24
N ILE A 68 -2.08 -13.44 -4.00
CA ILE A 68 -1.14 -12.67 -3.18
C ILE A 68 0.27 -12.67 -3.78
N TRP A 69 0.68 -13.81 -4.35
CA TRP A 69 2.01 -13.93 -4.97
C TRP A 69 2.16 -13.02 -6.19
N ASP A 70 1.12 -12.95 -7.02
CA ASP A 70 1.12 -12.04 -8.17
C ASP A 70 1.11 -10.58 -7.73
N ALA A 71 0.34 -10.27 -6.68
CA ALA A 71 0.30 -8.91 -6.13
C ALA A 71 1.67 -8.49 -5.60
N TYR A 72 2.35 -9.39 -4.90
CA TYR A 72 3.70 -9.11 -4.39
C TYR A 72 4.70 -8.93 -5.54
N ALA A 73 4.62 -9.76 -6.58
CA ALA A 73 5.50 -9.62 -7.74
C ALA A 73 5.28 -8.26 -8.44
N GLN A 74 4.04 -7.80 -8.53
CA GLN A 74 3.74 -6.48 -9.07
C GLN A 74 4.33 -5.37 -8.21
N ALA A 75 4.23 -5.51 -6.89
CA ALA A 75 4.83 -4.55 -5.96
C ALA A 75 6.35 -4.50 -6.12
N GLN A 76 7.01 -5.64 -6.29
CA GLN A 76 8.45 -5.71 -6.55
C GLN A 76 8.82 -4.99 -7.85
N ALA A 77 8.04 -5.20 -8.91
CA ALA A 77 8.29 -4.56 -10.21
C ALA A 77 8.18 -3.03 -10.11
N ASN A 78 7.37 -2.52 -9.21
CA ASN A 78 7.12 -1.09 -9.02
C ASN A 78 7.99 -0.46 -7.92
N SER A 79 8.80 -1.26 -7.21
CA SER A 79 9.46 -0.77 -5.99
C SER A 79 10.77 -0.02 -6.23
N GLY A 80 11.41 -0.20 -7.37
CA GLY A 80 12.75 0.37 -7.58
C GLY A 80 13.71 -0.11 -6.51
N ASP A 81 14.35 0.82 -5.81
CA ASP A 81 15.31 0.50 -4.75
C ASP A 81 14.68 0.37 -3.37
N HIS A 82 13.36 0.48 -3.27
CA HIS A 82 12.65 0.39 -1.99
C HIS A 82 12.11 -1.01 -1.75
N GLU A 83 11.91 -1.35 -0.48
CA GLU A 83 11.33 -2.64 -0.12
C GLU A 83 9.84 -2.63 -0.44
N PRO A 84 9.32 -3.63 -1.18
CA PRO A 84 7.88 -3.66 -1.47
C PRO A 84 7.06 -4.11 -0.27
N ILE A 85 5.87 -3.54 -0.14
CA ILE A 85 4.86 -3.97 0.83
C ILE A 85 3.50 -3.93 0.14
N VAL A 86 2.68 -4.96 0.36
CA VAL A 86 1.33 -5.01 -0.21
C VAL A 86 0.32 -4.99 0.92
N PHE A 87 -0.52 -3.97 0.95
CA PHE A 87 -1.68 -3.95 1.85
C PHE A 87 -2.84 -4.60 1.11
N ILE A 88 -3.42 -5.63 1.72
CA ILE A 88 -4.50 -6.40 1.12
C ILE A 88 -5.76 -6.28 1.96
N LYS A 89 -6.91 -6.32 1.29
CA LYS A 89 -8.20 -6.28 1.95
C LYS A 89 -9.26 -6.94 1.06
N LYS A 90 -10.26 -7.52 1.70
CA LYS A 90 -11.51 -7.93 1.04
C LYS A 90 -12.68 -7.57 1.95
N ASN A 91 -13.91 -7.66 1.41
CA ASN A 91 -15.10 -7.27 2.15
C ASN A 91 -15.21 -8.05 3.47
N GLY A 92 -15.52 -7.33 4.54
CA GLY A 92 -15.70 -7.92 5.87
C GLY A 92 -14.42 -8.33 6.60
N LYS A 93 -13.24 -8.05 6.03
CA LYS A 93 -11.96 -8.40 6.64
C LYS A 93 -11.13 -7.16 6.93
N LYS A 94 -10.29 -7.23 7.97
CA LYS A 94 -9.35 -6.18 8.29
C LYS A 94 -8.23 -6.15 7.24
N PRO A 95 -7.67 -4.97 6.96
CA PRO A 95 -6.47 -4.90 6.10
C PRO A 95 -5.30 -5.67 6.71
N LEU A 96 -4.54 -6.34 5.87
CA LEU A 96 -3.33 -7.04 6.25
C LEU A 96 -2.17 -6.50 5.41
N ALA A 97 -0.94 -6.67 5.91
CA ALA A 97 0.26 -6.30 5.17
C ALA A 97 1.04 -7.54 4.78
N VAL A 98 1.48 -7.62 3.54
CA VAL A 98 2.33 -8.70 3.02
C VAL A 98 3.71 -8.14 2.78
N VAL A 99 4.70 -8.70 3.42
CA VAL A 99 6.11 -8.30 3.30
C VAL A 99 6.98 -9.54 3.16
N ASP A 100 8.18 -9.34 2.65
CA ASP A 100 9.20 -10.39 2.63
C ASP A 100 9.49 -10.86 4.06
N ALA A 101 9.48 -12.17 4.28
CA ALA A 101 9.64 -12.74 5.63
C ALA A 101 11.00 -12.43 6.23
N GLU A 102 12.06 -12.55 5.43
CA GLU A 102 13.42 -12.27 5.92
C GLU A 102 13.58 -10.80 6.28
N HIS A 103 13.07 -9.91 5.41
CA HIS A 103 13.07 -8.48 5.69
C HIS A 103 12.34 -8.18 6.99
N PHE A 104 11.14 -8.74 7.16
CA PHE A 104 10.34 -8.52 8.38
C PHE A 104 11.11 -8.92 9.63
N ILE A 105 11.71 -10.13 9.62
CA ILE A 105 12.45 -10.64 10.78
C ILE A 105 13.66 -9.76 11.10
N ASN A 106 14.36 -9.28 10.07
CA ASN A 106 15.59 -8.51 10.25
C ASN A 106 15.35 -7.05 10.63
N HIS A 107 14.11 -6.58 10.60
CA HIS A 107 13.77 -5.18 10.89
C HIS A 107 12.78 -5.03 12.04
N LEU A 108 12.72 -6.02 12.91
CA LEU A 108 11.92 -5.92 14.13
C LEU A 108 12.61 -5.06 15.19
#